data_1bb250475cc1f490cc97f4cb9888ba54
#
_entry.id   1bb250475cc1f490cc97f4cb9888ba54
#
_cell.length_a   1.000
_cell.length_b   1.000
_cell.length_c   1.000
_cell.angle_alpha   90.00
_cell.angle_beta   90.00
_cell.angle_gamma   90.00
#
_symmetry.space_group_name_H-M   'P 1'
#
loop_
_entity.id
_entity.type
_entity.pdbx_description
1 polymer ?
#
loop_
_entity_poly.entity_id
_entity_poly.type
_entity_poly.pdbx_seq_one_letter_code
_entity_poly.pdbx_strand_id
1 'polypeptide(L)'
;MLRIACKPLLLLFLRATITSFISSSGAQDVPDKKQIEAPAKHIAPYTRPAEKTKLRNYFFDAFGPYPIVGAAFAAGINQAYNTPPEWQQGAEGYGKRIGSDFGIATVSTTTRYTLAEAFKEDTLYYPCDCNGVFPRLSHAVISTFTARRGEDGHRVFSFPALVAPYSGTMTAVYVWYPSRYDTEDALRMGNYSLLGYVGGNIALEFLYGGPHSLLSRMHLNSGRRAPISGSNP
;
A
#
# COMPACT_ATOMS: atom_id res chain seq x y z
N MET A 1 -33.44 -25.07 8.33
CA MET A 1 -32.71 -26.06 7.52
C MET A 1 -32.68 -25.57 6.09
N LEU A 2 -31.61 -24.94 5.65
CA LEU A 2 -31.35 -24.73 4.21
C LEU A 2 -29.83 -24.75 4.02
N ARG A 3 -29.30 -25.89 3.58
CA ARG A 3 -27.90 -26.08 3.19
C ARG A 3 -27.72 -25.51 1.79
N ILE A 4 -27.04 -24.37 1.66
CA ILE A 4 -26.56 -23.90 0.37
C ILE A 4 -25.15 -24.47 0.17
N ALA A 5 -25.06 -25.46 -0.70
CA ALA A 5 -23.81 -26.05 -1.15
C ALA A 5 -23.08 -25.04 -2.05
N CYS A 6 -21.97 -24.51 -1.60
CA CYS A 6 -21.06 -23.73 -2.42
C CYS A 6 -20.11 -24.72 -3.15
N LYS A 7 -20.34 -24.92 -4.44
CA LYS A 7 -19.48 -25.73 -5.32
C LYS A 7 -18.17 -24.99 -5.64
N PRO A 8 -17.03 -25.70 -5.78
CA PRO A 8 -15.73 -25.11 -6.03
C PRO A 8 -15.59 -24.76 -7.52
N LEU A 9 -15.58 -23.46 -7.84
CA LEU A 9 -15.30 -22.93 -9.18
C LEU A 9 -13.90 -22.28 -9.23
N LEU A 10 -12.90 -22.94 -8.67
CA LEU A 10 -11.52 -22.41 -8.63
C LEU A 10 -10.44 -23.37 -9.12
N LEU A 11 -10.75 -24.27 -10.07
CA LEU A 11 -9.77 -25.27 -10.54
C LEU A 11 -9.70 -25.41 -12.07
N LEU A 12 -9.99 -24.37 -12.84
CA LEU A 12 -10.04 -24.50 -14.31
C LEU A 12 -9.20 -23.47 -15.09
N PHE A 13 -8.21 -22.83 -14.49
CA PHE A 13 -7.29 -21.92 -15.23
C PHE A 13 -5.80 -22.19 -14.98
N LEU A 14 -5.40 -23.46 -15.00
CA LEU A 14 -3.96 -23.77 -14.99
C LEU A 14 -3.62 -24.93 -15.91
N ARG A 15 -3.94 -24.82 -17.20
CA ARG A 15 -3.34 -25.65 -18.29
C ARG A 15 -3.45 -24.90 -19.61
N ALA A 16 -2.44 -24.11 -19.93
CA ALA A 16 -2.16 -23.69 -21.30
C ALA A 16 -0.65 -23.70 -21.54
N THR A 17 -0.16 -24.82 -21.98
CA THR A 17 0.76 -25.11 -23.10
C THR A 17 1.92 -24.12 -23.31
N ILE A 18 3.10 -24.54 -22.84
CA ILE A 18 4.41 -24.12 -23.36
C ILE A 18 4.58 -24.78 -24.71
N THR A 19 4.47 -24.04 -25.80
CA THR A 19 4.93 -24.44 -27.13
C THR A 19 6.22 -23.70 -27.44
N SER A 20 7.29 -24.46 -27.46
CA SER A 20 8.62 -24.06 -27.92
C SER A 20 8.58 -23.66 -29.38
N PHE A 21 8.93 -22.40 -29.69
CA PHE A 21 9.34 -22.00 -31.03
C PHE A 21 10.86 -21.90 -31.07
N ILE A 22 11.48 -22.92 -31.62
CA ILE A 22 12.85 -22.86 -32.12
C ILE A 22 12.73 -22.34 -33.55
N SER A 23 13.24 -21.15 -33.83
CA SER A 23 13.45 -20.67 -35.17
C SER A 23 14.93 -20.34 -35.36
N SER A 24 15.47 -20.98 -36.38
CA SER A 24 16.85 -20.98 -36.82
C SER A 24 17.37 -19.62 -37.29
N SER A 25 18.62 -19.41 -36.98
CA SER A 25 19.50 -18.33 -37.46
C SER A 25 19.56 -18.21 -38.96
N GLY A 26 19.28 -17.02 -39.45
CA GLY A 26 19.78 -16.49 -40.72
C GLY A 26 20.65 -15.29 -40.41
N ALA A 27 21.93 -15.41 -40.59
CA ALA A 27 22.87 -14.29 -40.54
C ALA A 27 22.58 -13.36 -41.74
N GLN A 28 22.24 -12.14 -41.47
CA GLN A 28 22.30 -11.03 -42.42
C GLN A 28 23.12 -9.93 -41.81
N ASP A 29 24.25 -9.65 -42.47
CA ASP A 29 25.05 -8.47 -42.26
C ASP A 29 24.20 -7.21 -42.41
N VAL A 30 24.07 -6.43 -41.34
CA VAL A 30 23.46 -5.11 -41.35
C VAL A 30 24.53 -4.09 -41.00
N PRO A 31 24.71 -3.04 -41.85
CA PRO A 31 25.74 -2.04 -41.62
C PRO A 31 25.54 -1.26 -40.34
N ASP A 32 26.65 -0.99 -39.71
CA ASP A 32 26.89 -0.18 -38.52
C ASP A 32 25.97 1.06 -38.43
N LYS A 33 24.85 0.91 -37.73
CA LYS A 33 24.08 2.06 -37.23
C LYS A 33 24.74 2.50 -35.94
N LYS A 34 25.51 3.60 -35.98
CA LYS A 34 25.87 4.40 -34.81
C LYS A 34 24.73 4.33 -33.80
N GLN A 35 24.87 3.49 -32.80
CA GLN A 35 24.03 3.49 -31.61
C GLN A 35 24.20 4.87 -30.98
N ILE A 36 23.20 5.70 -31.19
CA ILE A 36 23.02 6.87 -30.32
C ILE A 36 22.60 6.26 -28.98
N GLU A 37 23.59 6.02 -28.12
CA GLU A 37 23.34 5.73 -26.72
C GLU A 37 22.48 6.86 -26.16
N ALA A 38 21.19 6.57 -25.97
CA ALA A 38 20.36 7.43 -25.18
C ALA A 38 21.06 7.59 -23.81
N PRO A 39 21.23 8.82 -23.29
CA PRO A 39 21.95 9.02 -22.04
C PRO A 39 21.33 8.14 -20.99
N ALA A 40 22.14 7.22 -20.44
CA ALA A 40 21.75 6.35 -19.35
C ALA A 40 21.20 7.26 -18.24
N LYS A 41 19.89 7.17 -17.97
CA LYS A 41 19.25 7.92 -16.90
C LYS A 41 19.99 7.50 -15.62
N HIS A 42 20.85 8.36 -15.12
CA HIS A 42 21.56 8.15 -13.86
C HIS A 42 20.50 8.05 -12.75
N ILE A 43 20.10 6.82 -12.45
CA ILE A 43 19.26 6.54 -11.28
C ILE A 43 20.19 6.78 -10.08
N ALA A 44 19.97 7.88 -9.36
CA ALA A 44 20.73 8.13 -8.15
C ALA A 44 20.62 6.94 -7.21
N PRO A 45 21.72 6.54 -6.56
CA PRO A 45 21.73 5.41 -5.64
C PRO A 45 20.72 5.66 -4.52
N TYR A 46 20.04 4.60 -4.08
CA TYR A 46 19.15 4.67 -2.93
C TYR A 46 19.93 5.21 -1.72
N THR A 47 19.31 6.14 -1.02
CA THR A 47 19.85 6.63 0.27
C THR A 47 18.77 6.44 1.32
N ARG A 48 19.11 5.73 2.39
CA ARG A 48 18.17 5.50 3.50
C ARG A 48 17.75 6.85 4.12
N PRO A 49 16.45 7.08 4.35
CA PRO A 49 15.97 8.32 4.96
C PRO A 49 16.58 8.55 6.34
N ALA A 50 17.00 9.79 6.61
CA ALA A 50 17.48 10.20 7.92
C ALA A 50 16.39 10.07 8.99
N GLU A 51 16.76 9.85 10.25
CA GLU A 51 15.84 9.65 11.38
C GLU A 51 14.81 10.78 11.51
N LYS A 52 15.23 12.03 11.33
CA LYS A 52 14.33 13.19 11.32
C LYS A 52 13.25 13.10 10.24
N THR A 53 13.63 12.59 9.07
CA THR A 53 12.68 12.40 7.96
C THR A 53 11.70 11.28 8.27
N LYS A 54 12.16 10.17 8.84
CA LYS A 54 11.31 9.05 9.24
C LYS A 54 10.30 9.50 10.31
N LEU A 55 10.75 10.21 11.33
CA LEU A 55 9.89 10.73 12.39
C LEU A 55 8.82 11.68 11.84
N ARG A 56 9.20 12.60 10.95
CA ARG A 56 8.24 13.50 10.28
C ARG A 56 7.22 12.71 9.46
N ASN A 57 7.66 11.69 8.72
CA ASN A 57 6.77 10.85 7.93
C ASN A 57 5.84 10.03 8.83
N TYR A 58 6.34 9.51 9.95
CA TYR A 58 5.49 8.86 10.95
C TYR A 58 4.36 9.77 11.42
N PHE A 59 4.67 10.98 11.86
CA PHE A 59 3.63 11.91 12.31
C PHE A 59 2.65 12.27 11.22
N PHE A 60 3.11 12.41 9.99
CA PHE A 60 2.25 12.68 8.85
C PHE A 60 1.35 11.49 8.51
N ASP A 61 1.88 10.27 8.56
CA ASP A 61 1.15 9.05 8.25
C ASP A 61 0.21 8.62 9.39
N ALA A 62 0.51 8.95 10.64
CA ALA A 62 -0.33 8.62 11.80
C ALA A 62 -1.40 9.66 12.09
N PHE A 63 -1.12 10.95 11.90
CA PHE A 63 -1.98 12.06 12.34
C PHE A 63 -2.27 13.10 11.25
N GLY A 64 -1.72 12.94 10.06
CA GLY A 64 -1.93 13.86 8.94
C GLY A 64 -3.31 13.72 8.28
N PRO A 65 -3.52 14.40 7.16
CA PRO A 65 -4.81 14.38 6.47
C PRO A 65 -5.18 12.99 5.91
N TYR A 66 -4.21 12.17 5.60
CA TYR A 66 -4.41 10.83 5.03
C TYR A 66 -5.23 9.90 5.92
N PRO A 67 -4.80 9.60 7.18
CA PRO A 67 -5.56 8.72 8.07
C PRO A 67 -6.91 9.32 8.43
N ILE A 68 -7.05 10.64 8.51
CA ILE A 68 -8.32 11.30 8.79
C ILE A 68 -9.32 11.04 7.64
N VAL A 69 -8.90 11.28 6.41
CA VAL A 69 -9.75 11.04 5.22
C VAL A 69 -10.04 9.55 5.06
N GLY A 70 -9.05 8.70 5.27
CA GLY A 70 -9.22 7.25 5.24
C GLY A 70 -10.20 6.74 6.29
N ALA A 71 -10.08 7.22 7.53
CA ALA A 71 -10.98 6.88 8.63
C ALA A 71 -12.42 7.36 8.35
N ALA A 72 -12.60 8.59 7.85
CA ALA A 72 -13.91 9.10 7.48
C ALA A 72 -14.55 8.26 6.36
N PHE A 73 -13.78 7.85 5.37
CA PHE A 73 -14.25 6.98 4.29
C PHE A 73 -14.63 5.58 4.79
N ALA A 74 -13.78 4.94 5.60
CA ALA A 74 -14.06 3.63 6.19
C ALA A 74 -15.28 3.69 7.12
N ALA A 75 -15.38 4.73 7.95
CA ALA A 75 -16.54 4.98 8.81
C ALA A 75 -17.84 5.16 7.99
N GLY A 76 -17.76 5.78 6.81
CA GLY A 76 -18.91 5.89 5.89
C GLY A 76 -19.40 4.53 5.41
N ILE A 77 -18.48 3.64 5.05
CA ILE A 77 -18.82 2.26 4.68
C ILE A 77 -19.43 1.52 5.89
N ASN A 78 -18.79 1.56 7.05
CA ASN A 78 -19.26 0.94 8.28
C ASN A 78 -20.63 1.49 8.70
N GLN A 79 -20.88 2.78 8.49
CA GLN A 79 -22.18 3.42 8.73
C GLN A 79 -23.25 2.87 7.79
N ALA A 80 -22.96 2.73 6.51
CA ALA A 80 -23.90 2.19 5.52
C ALA A 80 -24.32 0.75 5.85
N TYR A 81 -23.38 -0.06 6.38
CA TYR A 81 -23.64 -1.44 6.80
C TYR A 81 -24.07 -1.57 8.26
N ASN A 82 -24.24 -0.45 9.00
CA ASN A 82 -24.54 -0.44 10.43
C ASN A 82 -23.61 -1.34 11.26
N THR A 83 -22.32 -1.22 11.05
CA THR A 83 -21.30 -2.03 11.72
C THR A 83 -20.38 -1.14 12.56
N PRO A 84 -20.21 -1.39 13.88
CA PRO A 84 -21.01 -2.28 14.73
C PRO A 84 -22.43 -1.70 14.95
N PRO A 85 -23.47 -2.55 15.05
CA PRO A 85 -24.84 -2.08 15.25
C PRO A 85 -25.05 -1.41 16.62
N GLU A 86 -24.25 -1.74 17.63
CA GLU A 86 -24.29 -1.13 18.96
C GLU A 86 -23.98 0.37 18.95
N TRP A 87 -23.26 0.84 17.95
CA TRP A 87 -22.97 2.27 17.80
C TRP A 87 -24.10 3.04 17.15
N GLN A 88 -25.15 2.34 16.69
CA GLN A 88 -26.34 2.89 16.05
C GLN A 88 -26.03 3.69 14.79
N GLN A 89 -27.08 4.29 14.23
CA GLN A 89 -26.99 5.17 13.06
C GLN A 89 -26.96 6.65 13.51
N GLY A 90 -26.74 7.56 12.55
CA GLY A 90 -26.74 8.99 12.79
C GLY A 90 -25.35 9.55 13.07
N ALA A 91 -25.28 10.81 13.45
CA ALA A 91 -24.04 11.56 13.61
C ALA A 91 -23.15 11.00 14.73
N GLU A 92 -23.74 10.57 15.84
CA GLU A 92 -23.02 9.97 16.96
C GLU A 92 -22.36 8.65 16.56
N GLY A 93 -23.14 7.74 15.94
CA GLY A 93 -22.61 6.47 15.45
C GLY A 93 -21.52 6.65 14.40
N TYR A 94 -21.68 7.61 13.51
CA TYR A 94 -20.64 7.95 12.53
C TYR A 94 -19.37 8.48 13.21
N GLY A 95 -19.50 9.36 14.19
CA GLY A 95 -18.36 9.87 14.97
C GLY A 95 -17.60 8.77 15.71
N LYS A 96 -18.30 7.81 16.32
CA LYS A 96 -17.68 6.63 16.96
C LYS A 96 -16.89 5.80 15.96
N ARG A 97 -17.42 5.59 14.75
CA ARG A 97 -16.74 4.87 13.67
C ARG A 97 -15.50 5.61 13.17
N ILE A 98 -15.59 6.93 12.94
CA ILE A 98 -14.39 7.73 12.57
C ILE A 98 -13.33 7.62 13.65
N GLY A 99 -13.66 7.80 14.93
CA GLY A 99 -12.72 7.70 16.03
C GLY A 99 -12.08 6.32 16.12
N SER A 100 -12.86 5.27 15.93
CA SER A 100 -12.36 3.89 15.90
C SER A 100 -11.42 3.62 14.73
N ASP A 101 -11.85 3.96 13.52
CA ASP A 101 -11.04 3.71 12.31
C ASP A 101 -9.74 4.53 12.33
N PHE A 102 -9.79 5.76 12.86
CA PHE A 102 -8.60 6.57 13.10
C PHE A 102 -7.68 5.95 14.16
N GLY A 103 -8.23 5.43 15.25
CA GLY A 103 -7.50 4.71 16.29
C GLY A 103 -6.79 3.46 15.73
N ILE A 104 -7.52 2.66 14.95
CA ILE A 104 -6.96 1.48 14.25
C ILE A 104 -5.80 1.90 13.34
N ALA A 105 -5.99 2.93 12.53
CA ALA A 105 -4.96 3.43 11.63
C ALA A 105 -3.71 3.92 12.38
N THR A 106 -3.90 4.64 13.48
CA THR A 106 -2.81 5.16 14.31
C THR A 106 -1.99 4.03 14.95
N VAL A 107 -2.65 3.04 15.56
CA VAL A 107 -1.98 1.88 16.17
C VAL A 107 -1.24 1.07 15.09
N SER A 108 -1.89 0.81 13.96
CA SER A 108 -1.28 0.08 12.84
C SER A 108 -0.04 0.82 12.31
N THR A 109 -0.13 2.13 12.11
CA THR A 109 1.00 2.94 11.64
C THR A 109 2.14 2.94 12.66
N THR A 110 1.85 3.09 13.94
CA THR A 110 2.86 3.03 15.02
C THR A 110 3.56 1.69 15.03
N THR A 111 2.81 0.59 14.96
CA THR A 111 3.37 -0.77 14.89
C THR A 111 4.25 -0.94 13.66
N ARG A 112 3.78 -0.48 12.49
CA ARG A 112 4.54 -0.56 11.24
C ARG A 112 5.89 0.15 11.35
N TYR A 113 5.90 1.40 11.82
CA TYR A 113 7.13 2.18 11.95
C TYR A 113 8.08 1.61 12.98
N THR A 114 7.57 1.18 14.14
CA THR A 114 8.40 0.57 15.20
C THR A 114 9.06 -0.73 14.72
N LEU A 115 8.30 -1.62 14.09
CA LEU A 115 8.85 -2.86 13.55
C LEU A 115 9.79 -2.60 12.36
N ALA A 116 9.46 -1.64 11.50
CA ALA A 116 10.32 -1.29 10.37
C ALA A 116 11.70 -0.79 10.82
N GLU A 117 11.78 -0.02 11.92
CA GLU A 117 13.07 0.35 12.50
C GLU A 117 13.85 -0.87 13.01
N ALA A 118 13.19 -1.80 13.71
CA ALA A 118 13.82 -3.02 14.18
C ALA A 118 14.36 -3.89 13.04
N PHE A 119 13.65 -3.95 11.92
CA PHE A 119 14.03 -4.72 10.72
C PHE A 119 14.89 -3.90 9.73
N LYS A 120 15.22 -2.64 10.04
CA LYS A 120 15.94 -1.70 9.15
C LYS A 120 15.25 -1.52 7.79
N GLU A 121 13.91 -1.54 7.79
CA GLU A 121 13.08 -1.32 6.62
C GLU A 121 12.72 0.16 6.45
N ASP A 122 12.54 0.56 5.20
CA ASP A 122 12.04 1.89 4.84
C ASP A 122 10.52 1.81 4.59
N THR A 123 9.76 2.61 5.32
CA THR A 123 8.30 2.67 5.24
C THR A 123 7.78 3.55 4.11
N LEU A 124 8.66 4.27 3.40
CA LEU A 124 8.25 5.18 2.34
C LEU A 124 7.72 4.44 1.11
N TYR A 125 6.67 4.98 0.54
CA TYR A 125 6.18 4.56 -0.76
C TYR A 125 6.97 5.28 -1.87
N TYR A 126 7.53 4.52 -2.79
CA TYR A 126 8.26 5.01 -3.95
C TYR A 126 7.41 4.78 -5.20
N PRO A 127 6.86 5.85 -5.82
CA PRO A 127 6.03 5.71 -7.03
C PRO A 127 6.81 5.09 -8.19
N CYS A 128 6.09 4.37 -9.04
CA CYS A 128 6.66 3.78 -10.25
C CYS A 128 6.85 4.83 -11.36
N ASP A 129 8.00 4.81 -12.00
CA ASP A 129 8.25 5.51 -13.28
C ASP A 129 7.81 4.63 -14.48
N CYS A 130 6.75 3.84 -14.28
CA CYS A 130 6.26 2.88 -15.27
C CYS A 130 5.24 3.53 -16.20
N ASN A 131 5.24 3.13 -17.46
CA ASN A 131 4.23 3.50 -18.42
C ASN A 131 3.08 2.48 -18.41
N GLY A 132 1.83 3.00 -18.43
CA GLY A 132 0.62 2.19 -18.44
C GLY A 132 0.01 1.92 -17.08
N VAL A 133 -1.27 1.53 -17.09
CA VAL A 133 -2.05 1.32 -15.86
C VAL A 133 -1.65 0.03 -15.14
N PHE A 134 -1.51 -1.08 -15.88
CA PHE A 134 -1.21 -2.38 -15.28
C PHE A 134 0.14 -2.46 -14.57
N PRO A 135 1.26 -1.99 -15.13
CA PRO A 135 2.54 -1.97 -14.41
C PRO A 135 2.50 -1.14 -13.13
N ARG A 136 1.82 0.02 -13.16
CA ARG A 136 1.65 0.89 -12.00
C ARG A 136 0.79 0.24 -10.93
N LEU A 137 -0.32 -0.40 -11.31
CA LEU A 137 -1.19 -1.13 -10.39
C LEU A 137 -0.44 -2.28 -9.73
N SER A 138 0.27 -3.10 -10.51
CA SER A 138 1.09 -4.20 -10.00
C SER A 138 2.17 -3.69 -9.05
N HIS A 139 2.81 -2.57 -9.38
CA HIS A 139 3.80 -1.94 -8.51
C HIS A 139 3.18 -1.50 -7.18
N ALA A 140 2.01 -0.85 -7.19
CA ALA A 140 1.33 -0.41 -5.99
C ALA A 140 0.96 -1.59 -5.07
N VAL A 141 0.44 -2.67 -5.65
CA VAL A 141 0.10 -3.91 -4.91
C VAL A 141 1.34 -4.56 -4.33
N ILE A 142 2.39 -4.78 -5.12
CA ILE A 142 3.64 -5.39 -4.65
C ILE A 142 4.30 -4.53 -3.57
N SER A 143 4.28 -3.21 -3.72
CA SER A 143 4.84 -2.27 -2.75
C SER A 143 4.09 -2.23 -1.41
N THR A 144 2.88 -2.80 -1.34
CA THR A 144 2.17 -2.98 -0.07
C THR A 144 2.82 -4.07 0.79
N PHE A 145 3.38 -5.11 0.16
CA PHE A 145 3.95 -6.27 0.83
C PHE A 145 5.48 -6.28 0.85
N THR A 146 6.11 -5.28 0.25
CA THR A 146 7.57 -5.18 0.16
C THR A 146 8.06 -3.84 0.69
N ALA A 147 9.27 -3.85 1.25
CA ALA A 147 9.96 -2.65 1.69
C ALA A 147 11.40 -2.63 1.16
N ARG A 148 12.04 -1.47 1.17
CA ARG A 148 13.49 -1.36 0.96
C ARG A 148 14.20 -1.59 2.28
N ARG A 149 15.26 -2.38 2.29
CA ARG A 149 16.03 -2.70 3.50
C ARG A 149 17.50 -2.35 3.32
N GLY A 150 18.13 -1.99 4.45
CA GLY A 150 19.57 -1.70 4.47
C GLY A 150 19.94 -0.37 3.83
N GLU A 151 21.24 -0.17 3.66
CA GLU A 151 21.79 1.03 3.04
C GLU A 151 21.76 0.97 1.51
N ASP A 152 21.73 -0.24 0.95
CA ASP A 152 21.65 -0.52 -0.48
C ASP A 152 20.21 -0.46 -1.03
N GLY A 153 19.20 -0.45 -0.14
CA GLY A 153 17.80 -0.33 -0.52
C GLY A 153 17.26 -1.52 -1.32
N HIS A 154 17.81 -2.73 -1.15
CA HIS A 154 17.27 -3.92 -1.80
C HIS A 154 15.83 -4.19 -1.33
N ARG A 155 15.00 -4.74 -2.22
CA ARG A 155 13.61 -5.07 -1.90
C ARG A 155 13.52 -6.39 -1.15
N VAL A 156 12.78 -6.36 -0.05
CA VAL A 156 12.47 -7.53 0.77
C VAL A 156 10.97 -7.62 1.01
N PHE A 157 10.49 -8.81 1.34
CA PHE A 157 9.16 -8.96 1.89
C PHE A 157 9.10 -8.30 3.25
N SER A 158 8.08 -7.46 3.48
CA SER A 158 7.94 -6.68 4.72
C SER A 158 7.00 -7.38 5.70
N PHE A 159 7.58 -8.00 6.72
CA PHE A 159 6.81 -8.51 7.85
C PHE A 159 6.09 -7.38 8.62
N PRO A 160 6.70 -6.22 8.88
CA PRO A 160 6.03 -5.07 9.47
C PRO A 160 4.76 -4.64 8.72
N ALA A 161 4.82 -4.60 7.40
CA ALA A 161 3.67 -4.21 6.58
C ALA A 161 2.51 -5.22 6.67
N LEU A 162 2.83 -6.51 6.81
CA LEU A 162 1.82 -7.55 6.95
C LEU A 162 1.15 -7.55 8.34
N VAL A 163 1.94 -7.38 9.41
CA VAL A 163 1.44 -7.50 10.80
C VAL A 163 0.73 -6.23 11.28
N ALA A 164 1.16 -5.07 10.83
CA ALA A 164 0.65 -3.79 11.29
C ALA A 164 -0.89 -3.64 11.21
N PRO A 165 -1.59 -4.00 10.12
CA PRO A 165 -3.05 -3.89 10.04
C PRO A 165 -3.76 -4.68 11.14
N TYR A 166 -3.24 -5.87 11.45
CA TYR A 166 -3.82 -6.75 12.48
C TYR A 166 -3.58 -6.22 13.89
N SER A 167 -2.46 -5.56 14.15
CA SER A 167 -2.19 -4.97 15.47
C SER A 167 -3.23 -3.89 15.82
N GLY A 168 -3.61 -3.05 14.87
CA GLY A 168 -4.63 -2.02 15.05
C GLY A 168 -6.01 -2.61 15.33
N THR A 169 -6.43 -3.60 14.54
CA THR A 169 -7.75 -4.23 14.71
C THR A 169 -7.84 -5.10 15.96
N MET A 170 -6.77 -5.81 16.32
CA MET A 170 -6.68 -6.52 17.60
C MET A 170 -6.83 -5.54 18.77
N THR A 171 -6.07 -4.45 18.75
CA THR A 171 -6.19 -3.43 19.80
C THR A 171 -7.62 -2.88 19.87
N ALA A 172 -8.25 -2.59 18.73
CA ALA A 172 -9.60 -2.08 18.69
C ALA A 172 -10.60 -3.04 19.35
N VAL A 173 -10.58 -4.31 18.96
CA VAL A 173 -11.50 -5.32 19.47
C VAL A 173 -11.36 -5.49 20.99
N TYR A 174 -10.15 -5.51 21.52
CA TYR A 174 -9.93 -5.73 22.94
C TYR A 174 -10.04 -4.48 23.82
N VAL A 175 -9.97 -3.26 23.23
CA VAL A 175 -9.94 -2.03 24.03
C VAL A 175 -11.25 -1.26 23.98
N TRP A 176 -11.92 -1.12 22.80
CA TRP A 176 -13.08 -0.25 22.68
C TRP A 176 -14.25 -0.81 21.84
N TYR A 177 -14.11 -1.97 21.22
CA TYR A 177 -15.21 -2.60 20.52
C TYR A 177 -16.21 -3.25 21.51
N PRO A 178 -17.49 -3.43 21.12
CA PRO A 178 -18.43 -4.17 21.92
C PRO A 178 -17.94 -5.59 22.27
N SER A 179 -18.26 -6.08 23.46
CA SER A 179 -17.72 -7.36 24.01
C SER A 179 -18.09 -8.62 23.21
N ARG A 180 -19.00 -8.52 22.25
CA ARG A 180 -19.34 -9.64 21.35
C ARG A 180 -18.29 -9.90 20.27
N TYR A 181 -17.41 -8.90 20.01
CA TYR A 181 -16.34 -9.04 19.03
C TYR A 181 -15.17 -9.79 19.66
N ASP A 182 -14.61 -10.72 18.89
CA ASP A 182 -13.53 -11.57 19.32
C ASP A 182 -12.31 -11.53 18.38
N THR A 183 -11.37 -12.45 18.59
CA THR A 183 -10.15 -12.55 17.79
C THR A 183 -10.43 -12.82 16.31
N GLU A 184 -11.48 -13.61 16.00
CA GLU A 184 -11.83 -13.91 14.61
C GLU A 184 -12.34 -12.66 13.90
N ASP A 185 -13.16 -11.85 14.58
CA ASP A 185 -13.60 -10.56 14.09
C ASP A 185 -12.41 -9.62 13.88
N ALA A 186 -11.47 -9.57 14.82
CA ALA A 186 -10.27 -8.74 14.70
C ALA A 186 -9.42 -9.14 13.49
N LEU A 187 -9.25 -10.44 13.24
CA LEU A 187 -8.53 -10.94 12.06
C LEU A 187 -9.26 -10.61 10.76
N ARG A 188 -10.57 -10.76 10.73
CA ARG A 188 -11.39 -10.38 9.58
C ARG A 188 -11.29 -8.87 9.28
N MET A 189 -11.37 -8.04 10.29
CA MET A 189 -11.17 -6.59 10.19
C MET A 189 -9.74 -6.26 9.72
N GLY A 190 -8.74 -7.02 10.19
CA GLY A 190 -7.35 -6.91 9.75
C GLY A 190 -7.18 -7.16 8.26
N ASN A 191 -7.90 -8.13 7.69
CA ASN A 191 -7.91 -8.37 6.24
C ASN A 191 -8.47 -7.16 5.47
N TYR A 192 -9.56 -6.53 5.95
CA TYR A 192 -10.09 -5.31 5.34
C TYR A 192 -9.13 -4.12 5.49
N SER A 193 -8.46 -4.02 6.63
CA SER A 193 -7.43 -3.01 6.87
C SER A 193 -6.25 -3.18 5.91
N LEU A 194 -5.81 -4.42 5.67
CA LEU A 194 -4.77 -4.73 4.70
C LEU A 194 -5.18 -4.35 3.27
N LEU A 195 -6.42 -4.62 2.88
CA LEU A 195 -6.98 -4.15 1.61
C LEU A 195 -7.00 -2.61 1.53
N GLY A 196 -7.25 -1.93 2.66
CA GLY A 196 -7.15 -0.49 2.79
C GLY A 196 -5.73 0.02 2.49
N TYR A 197 -4.67 -0.66 2.95
CA TYR A 197 -3.28 -0.33 2.59
C TYR A 197 -3.00 -0.50 1.10
N VAL A 198 -3.52 -1.57 0.49
CA VAL A 198 -3.43 -1.75 -0.98
C VAL A 198 -4.10 -0.58 -1.70
N GLY A 199 -5.33 -0.24 -1.31
CA GLY A 199 -6.08 0.91 -1.85
C GLY A 199 -5.34 2.23 -1.64
N GLY A 200 -4.73 2.44 -0.48
CA GLY A 200 -3.90 3.60 -0.17
C GLY A 200 -2.69 3.72 -1.08
N ASN A 201 -1.96 2.64 -1.33
CA ASN A 201 -0.83 2.63 -2.26
C ASN A 201 -1.26 2.87 -3.72
N ILE A 202 -2.42 2.32 -4.13
CA ILE A 202 -3.01 2.63 -5.44
C ILE A 202 -3.36 4.13 -5.52
N ALA A 203 -3.96 4.69 -4.48
CA ALA A 203 -4.26 6.12 -4.44
C ALA A 203 -2.97 6.97 -4.47
N LEU A 204 -1.92 6.58 -3.75
CA LEU A 204 -0.61 7.25 -3.82
C LEU A 204 -0.03 7.19 -5.23
N GLU A 205 -0.14 6.06 -5.92
CA GLU A 205 0.40 5.87 -7.27
C GLU A 205 -0.35 6.71 -8.31
N PHE A 206 -1.69 6.72 -8.27
CA PHE A 206 -2.50 7.31 -9.34
C PHE A 206 -2.92 8.74 -9.03
N LEU A 207 -3.17 9.08 -7.76
CA LEU A 207 -3.67 10.39 -7.38
C LEU A 207 -2.56 11.34 -6.96
N TYR A 208 -1.57 10.87 -6.17
CA TYR A 208 -0.68 11.76 -5.44
C TYR A 208 0.79 11.69 -5.86
N GLY A 209 1.38 10.53 -5.98
CA GLY A 209 2.84 10.34 -5.87
C GLY A 209 3.63 10.21 -7.15
N GLY A 210 3.03 9.99 -8.29
CA GLY A 210 3.76 9.73 -9.54
C GLY A 210 3.92 10.96 -10.43
N PRO A 211 4.90 10.99 -11.35
CA PRO A 211 5.03 12.06 -12.36
C PRO A 211 3.78 12.15 -13.25
N HIS A 212 3.00 11.09 -13.32
CA HIS A 212 1.75 10.98 -14.07
C HIS A 212 0.50 10.97 -13.15
N SER A 213 0.64 11.35 -11.87
CA SER A 213 -0.49 11.43 -10.95
C SER A 213 -1.39 12.63 -11.25
N LEU A 214 -2.67 12.55 -10.84
CA LEU A 214 -3.64 13.62 -11.01
C LEU A 214 -3.17 14.92 -10.36
N LEU A 215 -2.74 14.86 -9.10
CA LEU A 215 -2.29 16.03 -8.34
C LEU A 215 -0.99 16.63 -8.89
N SER A 216 -0.11 15.81 -9.46
CA SER A 216 1.09 16.29 -10.17
C SER A 216 0.71 17.09 -11.42
N ARG A 217 -0.26 16.60 -12.20
CA ARG A 217 -0.78 17.32 -13.38
C ARG A 217 -1.47 18.63 -13.01
N MET A 218 -2.08 18.71 -11.84
CA MET A 218 -2.74 19.92 -11.33
C MET A 218 -1.79 20.85 -10.55
N HIS A 219 -0.50 20.54 -10.47
CA HIS A 219 0.52 21.29 -9.69
C HIS A 219 0.21 21.43 -8.18
N LEU A 220 -0.64 20.56 -7.64
CA LEU A 220 -1.07 20.58 -6.23
C LEU A 220 -0.24 19.66 -5.33
N ASN A 221 0.83 19.05 -5.85
CA ASN A 221 1.64 18.06 -5.17
C ASN A 221 2.84 18.67 -4.42
N SER A 222 2.61 19.57 -3.48
CA SER A 222 3.71 20.26 -2.76
C SER A 222 4.09 19.66 -1.40
N GLY A 223 3.35 18.65 -0.88
CA GLY A 223 3.46 18.24 0.52
C GLY A 223 4.34 17.03 0.83
N ARG A 224 4.35 16.00 -0.01
CA ARG A 224 5.11 14.76 0.23
C ARG A 224 5.95 14.40 -0.99
N ARG A 225 7.18 14.91 -1.00
CA ARG A 225 8.18 14.41 -1.93
C ARG A 225 8.88 13.21 -1.24
N ALA A 226 8.58 11.98 -1.69
CA ALA A 226 9.61 10.97 -1.65
C ALA A 226 10.81 11.55 -2.41
N PRO A 227 12.04 11.47 -1.91
CA PRO A 227 13.20 11.91 -2.67
C PRO A 227 13.12 11.20 -4.02
N ILE A 228 12.89 11.97 -5.09
CA ILE A 228 13.06 11.47 -6.45
C ILE A 228 14.53 11.13 -6.48
N SER A 229 14.82 9.81 -6.60
CA SER A 229 16.17 9.34 -6.83
C SER A 229 16.73 10.15 -8.01
N GLY A 230 17.52 11.20 -7.75
CA GLY A 230 18.13 11.99 -8.81
C GLY A 230 18.04 13.52 -8.74
N SER A 231 17.38 14.14 -7.77
CA SER A 231 17.48 15.59 -7.58
C SER A 231 18.37 15.90 -6.37
N ASN A 232 19.65 16.06 -6.59
CA ASN A 232 20.48 16.88 -5.71
C ASN A 232 20.06 18.34 -5.86
N PRO A 233 20.07 19.15 -4.75
CA PRO A 233 19.88 20.59 -4.82
C PRO A 233 21.02 21.26 -5.58
#